data_9e159c51c6f5b8dc8b3b9739e04065e0
#
_entry.id   9e159c51c6f5b8dc8b3b9739e04065e0
#
_cell.length_a   1.000
_cell.length_b   1.000
_cell.length_c   1.000
_cell.angle_alpha   90.00
_cell.angle_beta   90.00
_cell.angle_gamma   90.00
#
_symmetry.space_group_name_H-M   'P 1'
#
loop_
_entity.id
_entity.type
_entity.pdbx_description
1 polymer ?
#
loop_
_entity_poly.entity_id
_entity_poly.type
_entity_poly.pdbx_seq_one_letter_code
_entity_poly.pdbx_strand_id
1 'polypeptide(L)'
;EGLQQRPEYNLLEKDVELKEKQVALTRSDFLPEVGVSASYGFSGGISLNGQTEDVVSFMAMASVKIPIYHWGEGRGKIKAMKAEQEMSRLKKEEMSQMMLLEIARARYNIEDCHTRVILTRKSLSQAEESLGVSKNQYEVGMETITNYMEAQAQWQKAWSDWIDAKAELRLSETRYLKATGRLN
;
A
#
# COMPACT_ATOMS: atom_id res chain seq x y z
N GLU A 1 6.04 0.21 15.72
CA GLU A 1 4.62 -0.17 15.88
C GLU A 1 3.75 0.25 14.70
N GLY A 2 3.92 1.42 14.07
CA GLY A 2 3.11 1.87 12.93
C GLY A 2 3.32 1.07 11.62
N LEU A 3 4.48 0.44 11.44
CA LEU A 3 4.79 -0.28 10.21
C LEU A 3 3.96 -1.57 10.05
N GLN A 4 3.76 -2.29 11.16
CA GLN A 4 3.03 -3.57 11.18
C GLN A 4 1.51 -3.40 11.00
N GLN A 5 0.99 -2.19 11.20
CA GLN A 5 -0.43 -1.87 11.00
C GLN A 5 -0.75 -1.57 9.54
N ARG A 6 0.26 -1.37 8.69
CA ARG A 6 0.07 -1.09 7.26
C ARG A 6 -0.23 -2.38 6.50
N PRO A 7 -1.32 -2.42 5.70
CA PRO A 7 -1.66 -3.58 4.88
C PRO A 7 -0.58 -3.89 3.83
N GLU A 8 0.13 -2.87 3.33
CA GLU A 8 1.22 -3.03 2.37
C GLU A 8 2.41 -3.80 2.98
N TYR A 9 2.71 -3.59 4.27
CA TYR A 9 3.76 -4.33 4.96
C TYR A 9 3.39 -5.81 5.09
N ASN A 10 2.16 -6.12 5.47
CA ASN A 10 1.65 -7.48 5.57
C ASN A 10 1.65 -8.19 4.21
N LEU A 11 1.35 -7.46 3.12
CA LEU A 11 1.41 -8.00 1.77
C LEU A 11 2.84 -8.41 1.38
N LEU A 12 3.84 -7.58 1.69
CA LEU A 12 5.24 -7.90 1.44
C LEU A 12 5.73 -9.09 2.27
N GLU A 13 5.24 -9.23 3.50
CA GLU A 13 5.53 -10.39 4.35
C GLU A 13 4.98 -11.68 3.76
N LYS A 14 3.74 -11.63 3.27
CA LYS A 14 3.10 -12.77 2.59
C LYS A 14 3.76 -13.10 1.25
N ASP A 15 4.29 -12.13 0.53
CA ASP A 15 5.06 -12.39 -0.70
C ASP A 15 6.36 -13.16 -0.40
N VAL A 16 7.08 -12.79 0.67
CA VAL A 16 8.27 -13.56 1.12
C VAL A 16 7.89 -14.99 1.50
N GLU A 17 6.81 -15.18 2.26
CA GLU A 17 6.29 -16.52 2.63
C GLU A 17 5.90 -17.32 1.40
N LEU A 18 5.23 -16.69 0.43
CA LEU A 18 4.87 -17.30 -0.86
C LEU A 18 6.11 -17.83 -1.60
N LYS A 19 7.16 -16.99 -1.72
CA LYS A 19 8.40 -17.38 -2.36
C LYS A 19 9.11 -18.51 -1.64
N GLU A 20 9.06 -18.55 -0.30
CA GLU A 20 9.58 -19.67 0.48
C GLU A 20 8.83 -20.98 0.16
N LYS A 21 7.50 -20.95 0.09
CA LYS A 21 6.69 -22.11 -0.30
C LYS A 21 6.93 -22.54 -1.75
N GLN A 22 7.18 -21.58 -2.66
CA GLN A 22 7.56 -21.88 -4.05
C GLN A 22 8.91 -22.60 -4.13
N VAL A 23 9.90 -22.23 -3.31
CA VAL A 23 11.17 -22.99 -3.20
C VAL A 23 10.91 -24.43 -2.73
N ALA A 24 10.05 -24.61 -1.72
CA ALA A 24 9.69 -25.94 -1.22
C ALA A 24 8.94 -26.78 -2.30
N LEU A 25 8.02 -26.15 -3.03
CA LEU A 25 7.29 -26.78 -4.14
C LEU A 25 8.25 -27.23 -5.24
N THR A 26 9.17 -26.33 -5.68
CA THR A 26 10.18 -26.68 -6.69
C THR A 26 11.09 -27.84 -6.23
N ARG A 27 11.34 -27.95 -4.92
CA ARG A 27 12.06 -29.12 -4.40
C ARG A 27 11.24 -30.41 -4.50
N SER A 28 9.93 -30.33 -4.27
CA SER A 28 9.06 -31.50 -4.34
C SER A 28 8.93 -32.08 -5.75
N ASP A 29 9.10 -31.24 -6.80
CA ASP A 29 9.09 -31.71 -8.20
C ASP A 29 10.21 -32.73 -8.52
N PHE A 30 11.25 -32.76 -7.68
CA PHE A 30 12.38 -33.69 -7.81
C PHE A 30 12.34 -34.81 -6.77
N LEU A 31 11.26 -34.96 -6.01
CA LEU A 31 11.01 -36.10 -5.12
C LEU A 31 10.16 -37.16 -5.81
N PRO A 32 10.17 -38.43 -5.31
CA PRO A 32 9.25 -39.45 -5.78
C PRO A 32 7.79 -39.05 -5.61
N GLU A 33 7.02 -39.11 -6.68
CA GLU A 33 5.59 -38.85 -6.71
C GLU A 33 4.80 -40.15 -6.66
N VAL A 34 3.85 -40.28 -5.74
CA VAL A 34 2.94 -41.40 -5.63
C VAL A 34 1.53 -40.93 -5.96
N GLY A 35 0.97 -41.45 -7.04
CA GLY A 35 -0.39 -41.12 -7.46
C GLY A 35 -1.30 -42.32 -7.27
N VAL A 36 -2.50 -42.11 -6.74
CA VAL A 36 -3.57 -43.12 -6.71
C VAL A 36 -4.79 -42.50 -7.38
N SER A 37 -5.34 -43.21 -8.35
CA SER A 37 -6.55 -42.80 -9.04
C SER A 37 -7.57 -43.92 -9.08
N ALA A 38 -8.84 -43.61 -8.89
CA ALA A 38 -9.95 -44.50 -9.08
C ALA A 38 -10.99 -43.81 -9.95
N SER A 39 -11.45 -44.51 -10.98
CA SER A 39 -12.49 -44.01 -11.87
C SER A 39 -13.62 -45.01 -11.98
N TYR A 40 -14.84 -44.51 -12.00
CA TYR A 40 -16.06 -45.25 -12.26
C TYR A 40 -16.69 -44.64 -13.52
N GLY A 41 -16.93 -45.52 -14.51
CA GLY A 41 -17.54 -45.10 -15.78
C GLY A 41 -18.80 -45.93 -16.04
N PHE A 42 -19.85 -45.26 -16.51
CA PHE A 42 -21.06 -45.85 -17.03
C PHE A 42 -21.18 -45.44 -18.51
N SER A 43 -21.30 -46.43 -19.39
CA SER A 43 -21.52 -46.22 -20.82
C SER A 43 -22.75 -47.00 -21.23
N GLY A 44 -23.82 -46.27 -21.56
CA GLY A 44 -25.06 -46.87 -22.07
C GLY A 44 -25.09 -46.87 -23.60
N GLY A 45 -25.70 -47.91 -24.17
CA GLY A 45 -25.97 -47.99 -25.61
C GLY A 45 -24.77 -48.41 -26.47
N ILE A 46 -23.81 -49.16 -25.94
CA ILE A 46 -22.69 -49.69 -26.73
C ILE A 46 -23.19 -50.93 -27.51
N SER A 47 -23.17 -50.87 -28.86
CA SER A 47 -23.49 -52.01 -29.70
C SER A 47 -22.30 -52.98 -29.84
N LEU A 48 -22.39 -54.10 -29.16
CA LEU A 48 -21.44 -55.23 -29.25
C LEU A 48 -22.18 -56.42 -29.89
N ASN A 49 -21.70 -56.91 -31.04
CA ASN A 49 -22.27 -58.04 -31.77
C ASN A 49 -23.79 -57.93 -32.07
N GLY A 50 -24.32 -56.67 -32.28
CA GLY A 50 -25.73 -56.50 -32.62
C GLY A 50 -26.69 -56.44 -31.42
N GLN A 51 -26.16 -56.49 -30.18
CA GLN A 51 -26.90 -56.27 -28.94
C GLN A 51 -26.41 -54.95 -28.28
N THR A 52 -27.35 -54.19 -27.78
CA THR A 52 -27.05 -52.94 -27.06
C THR A 52 -26.96 -53.29 -25.58
N GLU A 53 -25.76 -53.13 -25.02
CA GLU A 53 -25.51 -53.40 -23.60
C GLU A 53 -25.02 -52.13 -22.88
N ASP A 54 -25.41 -52.03 -21.63
CA ASP A 54 -24.90 -51.01 -20.72
C ASP A 54 -23.65 -51.57 -20.01
N VAL A 55 -22.54 -50.85 -20.16
CA VAL A 55 -21.26 -51.27 -19.60
C VAL A 55 -20.90 -50.39 -18.41
N VAL A 56 -20.71 -51.03 -17.28
CA VAL A 56 -20.17 -50.40 -16.05
C VAL A 56 -18.70 -50.77 -15.94
N SER A 57 -17.84 -49.77 -15.86
CA SER A 57 -16.40 -49.97 -15.69
C SER A 57 -15.92 -49.35 -14.40
N PHE A 58 -15.10 -50.08 -13.67
CA PHE A 58 -14.36 -49.56 -12.51
C PHE A 58 -12.87 -49.77 -12.78
N MET A 59 -12.09 -48.70 -12.63
CA MET A 59 -10.64 -48.77 -12.77
C MET A 59 -10.00 -48.11 -11.52
N ALA A 60 -9.08 -48.85 -10.91
CA ALA A 60 -8.21 -48.31 -9.86
C ALA A 60 -6.75 -48.47 -10.32
N MET A 61 -5.97 -47.41 -10.21
CA MET A 61 -4.57 -47.39 -10.60
C MET A 61 -3.72 -46.72 -9.53
N ALA A 62 -2.59 -47.32 -9.21
CA ALA A 62 -1.54 -46.74 -8.39
C ALA A 62 -0.30 -46.54 -9.27
N SER A 63 0.29 -45.35 -9.22
CA SER A 63 1.50 -45.02 -9.99
C SER A 63 2.56 -44.45 -9.07
N VAL A 64 3.82 -44.82 -9.33
CA VAL A 64 4.99 -44.23 -8.63
C VAL A 64 5.92 -43.70 -9.71
N LYS A 65 6.18 -42.37 -9.65
CA LYS A 65 7.09 -41.68 -10.57
C LYS A 65 8.33 -41.25 -9.81
N ILE A 66 9.48 -41.81 -10.15
CA ILE A 66 10.75 -41.54 -9.52
C ILE A 66 11.66 -40.83 -10.53
N PRO A 67 11.98 -39.53 -10.34
CA PRO A 67 12.91 -38.83 -11.20
C PRO A 67 14.35 -39.27 -10.85
N ILE A 68 14.98 -40.07 -11.75
CA ILE A 68 16.32 -40.64 -11.47
C ILE A 68 17.44 -39.67 -11.82
N TYR A 69 17.34 -38.94 -12.94
CA TYR A 69 18.42 -38.06 -13.40
C TYR A 69 17.91 -36.92 -14.26
N HIS A 70 18.33 -35.68 -13.90
CA HIS A 70 17.92 -34.46 -14.59
C HIS A 70 19.09 -33.50 -14.90
N TRP A 71 20.28 -34.04 -15.20
CA TRP A 71 21.46 -33.30 -15.70
C TRP A 71 21.74 -31.97 -14.92
N GLY A 72 21.48 -31.92 -13.61
CA GLY A 72 21.66 -30.73 -12.79
C GLY A 72 20.54 -29.70 -12.88
N GLU A 73 19.50 -29.90 -13.70
CA GLU A 73 18.35 -28.98 -13.85
C GLU A 73 17.68 -28.64 -12.52
N GLY A 74 17.44 -29.65 -11.67
CA GLY A 74 16.84 -29.46 -10.34
C GLY A 74 17.64 -28.53 -9.44
N ARG A 75 18.96 -28.64 -9.44
CA ARG A 75 19.83 -27.72 -8.67
C ARG A 75 19.78 -26.31 -9.21
N GLY A 76 19.76 -26.16 -10.54
CA GLY A 76 19.64 -24.85 -11.21
C GLY A 76 18.32 -24.16 -10.88
N LYS A 77 17.17 -24.89 -11.00
CA LYS A 77 15.83 -24.37 -10.66
C LYS A 77 15.71 -23.99 -9.18
N ILE A 78 16.18 -24.84 -8.27
CA ILE A 78 16.16 -24.51 -6.83
C ILE A 78 17.02 -23.30 -6.53
N LYS A 79 18.19 -23.14 -7.18
CA LYS A 79 19.05 -21.97 -7.01
C LYS A 79 18.38 -20.70 -7.52
N ALA A 80 17.68 -20.77 -8.67
CA ALA A 80 16.93 -19.67 -9.22
C ALA A 80 15.78 -19.24 -8.29
N MET A 81 14.98 -20.21 -7.78
CA MET A 81 13.90 -19.90 -6.84
C MET A 81 14.40 -19.32 -5.50
N LYS A 82 15.55 -19.76 -5.01
CA LYS A 82 16.19 -19.16 -3.83
C LYS A 82 16.65 -17.73 -4.10
N ALA A 83 17.15 -17.43 -5.29
CA ALA A 83 17.51 -16.06 -5.66
C ALA A 83 16.26 -15.16 -5.73
N GLU A 84 15.13 -15.67 -6.25
CA GLU A 84 13.85 -14.94 -6.24
C GLU A 84 13.34 -14.72 -4.80
N GLN A 85 13.46 -15.69 -3.92
CA GLN A 85 13.12 -15.52 -2.49
C GLN A 85 13.96 -14.43 -1.85
N GLU A 86 15.26 -14.40 -2.11
CA GLU A 86 16.16 -13.36 -1.57
C GLU A 86 15.85 -11.98 -2.16
N MET A 87 15.49 -11.91 -3.45
CA MET A 87 15.01 -10.66 -4.08
C MET A 87 13.74 -10.13 -3.40
N SER A 88 12.76 -11.01 -3.11
CA SER A 88 11.55 -10.62 -2.39
C SER A 88 11.85 -10.13 -0.97
N ARG A 89 12.80 -10.77 -0.27
CA ARG A 89 13.26 -10.36 1.05
C ARG A 89 13.90 -8.97 1.03
N LEU A 90 14.83 -8.73 0.10
CA LEU A 90 15.48 -7.42 -0.07
C LEU A 90 14.47 -6.35 -0.45
N LYS A 91 13.49 -6.67 -1.30
CA LYS A 91 12.40 -5.75 -1.64
C LYS A 91 11.54 -5.40 -0.43
N LYS A 92 11.22 -6.37 0.45
CA LYS A 92 10.54 -6.10 1.73
C LYS A 92 11.34 -5.14 2.59
N GLU A 93 12.67 -5.32 2.67
CA GLU A 93 13.55 -4.46 3.46
C GLU A 93 13.60 -3.03 2.88
N GLU A 94 13.80 -2.87 1.57
CA GLU A 94 13.77 -1.59 0.87
C GLU A 94 12.45 -0.84 1.11
N MET A 95 11.33 -1.52 0.87
CA MET A 95 10.00 -0.93 1.07
C MET A 95 9.74 -0.57 2.54
N SER A 96 10.25 -1.35 3.49
CA SER A 96 10.17 -1.03 4.91
C SER A 96 10.90 0.25 5.25
N GLN A 97 12.10 0.46 4.69
CA GLN A 97 12.87 1.70 4.86
C GLN A 97 12.14 2.90 4.22
N MET A 98 11.56 2.72 3.03
CA MET A 98 10.74 3.77 2.38
C MET A 98 9.52 4.15 3.23
N MET A 99 8.83 3.18 3.81
CA MET A 99 7.69 3.42 4.69
C MET A 99 8.10 4.17 5.97
N LEU A 100 9.25 3.84 6.56
CA LEU A 100 9.78 4.57 7.72
C LEU A 100 10.10 6.02 7.37
N LEU A 101 10.70 6.25 6.20
CA LEU A 101 10.97 7.59 5.70
C LEU A 101 9.68 8.39 5.45
N GLU A 102 8.64 7.73 4.90
CA GLU A 102 7.32 8.34 4.69
C GLU A 102 6.70 8.79 6.03
N ILE A 103 6.75 7.94 7.06
CA ILE A 103 6.24 8.26 8.40
C ILE A 103 7.02 9.45 8.99
N ALA A 104 8.35 9.44 8.88
CA ALA A 104 9.19 10.53 9.38
C ALA A 104 8.86 11.86 8.68
N ARG A 105 8.74 11.84 7.35
CA ARG A 105 8.35 13.03 6.55
C ARG A 105 6.95 13.53 6.94
N ALA A 106 5.99 12.64 7.09
CA ALA A 106 4.64 13.01 7.48
C ALA A 106 4.62 13.67 8.87
N ARG A 107 5.44 13.19 9.82
CA ARG A 107 5.59 13.79 11.14
C ARG A 107 6.17 15.21 11.07
N TYR A 108 7.27 15.41 10.35
CA TYR A 108 7.87 16.74 10.17
C TYR A 108 6.91 17.71 9.49
N ASN A 109 6.13 17.25 8.51
CA ASN A 109 5.13 18.09 7.85
C ASN A 109 4.06 18.58 8.81
N ILE A 110 3.63 17.77 9.79
CA ILE A 110 2.67 18.21 10.82
C ILE A 110 3.28 19.32 11.68
N GLU A 111 4.54 19.15 12.12
CA GLU A 111 5.24 20.15 12.95
C GLU A 111 5.40 21.48 12.19
N ASP A 112 5.72 21.41 10.89
CA ASP A 112 5.82 22.59 10.02
C ASP A 112 4.46 23.28 9.81
N CYS A 113 3.43 22.51 9.45
CA CYS A 113 2.07 23.05 9.28
C CYS A 113 1.52 23.65 10.57
N HIS A 114 1.81 23.04 11.73
CA HIS A 114 1.41 23.61 13.02
C HIS A 114 2.07 24.97 13.29
N THR A 115 3.36 25.06 13.01
CA THR A 115 4.11 26.34 13.12
C THR A 115 3.54 27.39 12.18
N ARG A 116 3.20 26.99 10.94
CA ARG A 116 2.60 27.88 9.94
C ARG A 116 1.24 28.41 10.37
N VAL A 117 0.39 27.60 10.99
CA VAL A 117 -0.90 28.05 11.56
C VAL A 117 -0.70 29.10 12.63
N ILE A 118 0.30 28.94 13.51
CA ILE A 118 0.63 29.93 14.55
C ILE A 118 1.10 31.24 13.92
N LEU A 119 1.98 31.17 12.91
CA LEU A 119 2.51 32.37 12.23
C LEU A 119 1.41 33.13 11.48
N THR A 120 0.60 32.42 10.68
CA THR A 120 -0.49 33.05 9.92
C THR A 120 -1.56 33.61 10.83
N ARG A 121 -1.82 33.02 12.00
CA ARG A 121 -2.72 33.56 13.00
C ARG A 121 -2.20 34.90 13.57
N LYS A 122 -0.90 34.98 13.84
CA LYS A 122 -0.27 36.25 14.30
C LYS A 122 -0.33 37.33 13.21
N SER A 123 -0.04 36.95 11.95
CA SER A 123 -0.15 37.85 10.81
C SER A 123 -1.57 38.40 10.64
N LEU A 124 -2.58 37.50 10.79
CA LEU A 124 -3.97 37.93 10.76
C LEU A 124 -4.30 38.94 11.88
N SER A 125 -3.87 38.64 13.11
CA SER A 125 -4.09 39.58 14.24
C SER A 125 -3.46 40.97 14.01
N GLN A 126 -2.26 40.99 13.41
CA GLN A 126 -1.61 42.28 13.05
C GLN A 126 -2.37 43.00 11.93
N ALA A 127 -2.86 42.26 10.93
CA ALA A 127 -3.65 42.86 9.85
C ALA A 127 -5.01 43.36 10.34
N GLU A 128 -5.65 42.65 11.29
CA GLU A 128 -6.88 43.12 11.97
C GLU A 128 -6.68 44.43 12.72
N GLU A 129 -5.57 44.55 13.47
CA GLU A 129 -5.21 45.76 14.18
C GLU A 129 -4.91 46.92 13.22
N SER A 130 -4.11 46.67 12.17
CA SER A 130 -3.78 47.68 11.15
C SER A 130 -5.04 48.17 10.43
N LEU A 131 -5.94 47.25 10.05
CA LEU A 131 -7.22 47.63 9.44
C LEU A 131 -8.07 48.49 10.38
N GLY A 132 -8.12 48.14 11.67
CA GLY A 132 -8.84 48.91 12.68
C GLY A 132 -8.29 50.34 12.82
N VAL A 133 -6.97 50.51 12.86
CA VAL A 133 -6.32 51.82 12.90
C VAL A 133 -6.61 52.64 11.64
N SER A 134 -6.40 52.04 10.46
CA SER A 134 -6.63 52.70 9.17
C SER A 134 -8.09 53.09 8.98
N LYS A 135 -9.05 52.25 9.41
CA LYS A 135 -10.47 52.59 9.42
C LYS A 135 -10.78 53.81 10.26
N ASN A 136 -10.28 53.86 11.51
CA ASN A 136 -10.50 54.99 12.43
C ASN A 136 -9.91 56.27 11.88
N GLN A 137 -8.68 56.23 11.31
CA GLN A 137 -8.03 57.40 10.70
C GLN A 137 -8.78 57.90 9.47
N TYR A 138 -9.31 57.00 8.64
CA TYR A 138 -10.14 57.36 7.50
C TYR A 138 -11.45 58.02 7.92
N GLU A 139 -12.13 57.52 8.96
CA GLU A 139 -13.39 58.11 9.48
C GLU A 139 -13.22 59.54 10.02
N VAL A 140 -12.04 59.83 10.58
CA VAL A 140 -11.73 61.21 11.06
C VAL A 140 -11.04 62.07 9.99
N GLY A 141 -10.89 61.59 8.76
CA GLY A 141 -10.33 62.33 7.63
C GLY A 141 -8.79 62.46 7.65
N MET A 142 -8.10 61.65 8.47
CA MET A 142 -6.63 61.65 8.61
C MET A 142 -5.95 60.71 7.65
N GLU A 143 -6.71 59.80 6.95
CA GLU A 143 -6.17 58.87 6.00
C GLU A 143 -6.96 58.85 4.68
N THR A 144 -6.30 58.43 3.60
CA THR A 144 -6.92 58.31 2.28
C THR A 144 -7.71 57.03 2.12
N ILE A 145 -8.75 57.03 1.27
CA ILE A 145 -9.53 55.83 0.96
C ILE A 145 -8.64 54.70 0.38
N THR A 146 -7.58 55.07 -0.35
CA THR A 146 -6.63 54.14 -0.96
C THR A 146 -5.90 53.32 0.11
N ASN A 147 -5.38 53.98 1.14
CA ASN A 147 -4.67 53.35 2.25
C ASN A 147 -5.62 52.40 3.05
N TYR A 148 -6.85 52.86 3.30
CA TYR A 148 -7.87 52.03 3.95
C TYR A 148 -8.18 50.77 3.14
N MET A 149 -8.37 50.89 1.80
CA MET A 149 -8.61 49.76 0.92
C MET A 149 -7.39 48.82 0.86
N GLU A 150 -6.18 49.36 0.91
CA GLU A 150 -4.95 48.55 0.99
C GLU A 150 -4.89 47.73 2.30
N ALA A 151 -5.17 48.34 3.44
CA ALA A 151 -5.24 47.67 4.73
C ALA A 151 -6.32 46.56 4.72
N GLN A 152 -7.47 46.81 4.07
CA GLN A 152 -8.52 45.81 3.91
C GLN A 152 -8.07 44.63 3.03
N ALA A 153 -7.37 44.93 1.95
CA ALA A 153 -6.83 43.87 1.07
C ALA A 153 -5.77 43.01 1.79
N GLN A 154 -4.91 43.65 2.61
CA GLN A 154 -3.93 42.92 3.43
C GLN A 154 -4.61 42.05 4.48
N TRP A 155 -5.64 42.55 5.14
CA TRP A 155 -6.42 41.75 6.08
C TRP A 155 -7.09 40.52 5.39
N GLN A 156 -7.72 40.74 4.24
CA GLN A 156 -8.33 39.67 3.46
C GLN A 156 -7.32 38.57 3.08
N LYS A 157 -6.13 39.01 2.65
CA LYS A 157 -5.04 38.09 2.33
C LYS A 157 -4.59 37.27 3.55
N ALA A 158 -4.33 37.95 4.68
CA ALA A 158 -3.91 37.30 5.91
C ALA A 158 -4.97 36.35 6.44
N TRP A 159 -6.25 36.65 6.27
CA TRP A 159 -7.36 35.78 6.63
C TRP A 159 -7.41 34.54 5.76
N SER A 160 -7.24 34.69 4.43
CA SER A 160 -7.15 33.54 3.49
C SER A 160 -5.95 32.66 3.82
N ASP A 161 -4.77 33.23 4.02
CA ASP A 161 -3.55 32.50 4.35
C ASP A 161 -3.70 31.68 5.65
N TRP A 162 -4.42 32.20 6.64
CA TRP A 162 -4.71 31.47 7.87
C TRP A 162 -5.67 30.31 7.67
N ILE A 163 -6.72 30.48 6.86
CA ILE A 163 -7.64 29.39 6.52
C ILE A 163 -6.92 28.29 5.76
N ASP A 164 -6.09 28.65 4.77
CA ASP A 164 -5.30 27.72 3.99
C ASP A 164 -4.32 26.93 4.87
N ALA A 165 -3.64 27.61 5.80
CA ALA A 165 -2.75 26.94 6.74
C ALA A 165 -3.48 25.93 7.65
N LYS A 166 -4.71 26.25 8.09
CA LYS A 166 -5.54 25.30 8.86
C LYS A 166 -5.96 24.09 8.03
N ALA A 167 -6.34 24.31 6.77
CA ALA A 167 -6.71 23.23 5.87
C ALA A 167 -5.51 22.31 5.60
N GLU A 168 -4.33 22.88 5.37
CA GLU A 168 -3.10 22.14 5.14
C GLU A 168 -2.67 21.34 6.39
N LEU A 169 -2.86 21.88 7.60
CA LEU A 169 -2.62 21.13 8.84
C LEU A 169 -3.54 19.89 8.92
N ARG A 170 -4.83 20.04 8.64
CA ARG A 170 -5.77 18.92 8.63
C ARG A 170 -5.40 17.85 7.59
N LEU A 171 -4.96 18.29 6.42
CA LEU A 171 -4.49 17.40 5.37
C LEU A 171 -3.23 16.64 5.80
N SER A 172 -2.28 17.31 6.45
CA SER A 172 -1.05 16.68 6.95
C SER A 172 -1.32 15.67 8.08
N GLU A 173 -2.27 15.96 8.99
CA GLU A 173 -2.75 15.02 10.01
C GLU A 173 -3.31 13.73 9.36
N THR A 174 -4.16 13.90 8.34
CA THR A 174 -4.73 12.76 7.60
C THR A 174 -3.67 11.93 6.87
N ARG A 175 -2.69 12.61 6.25
CA ARG A 175 -1.54 11.94 5.61
C ARG A 175 -0.70 11.14 6.62
N TYR A 176 -0.51 11.67 7.82
CA TYR A 176 0.19 10.97 8.89
C TYR A 176 -0.58 9.73 9.36
N LEU A 177 -1.90 9.84 9.55
CA LEU A 177 -2.75 8.68 9.89
C LEU A 177 -2.68 7.60 8.81
N LYS A 178 -2.68 8.00 7.53
CA LYS A 178 -2.48 7.08 6.41
C LYS A 178 -1.09 6.43 6.47
N ALA A 179 -0.02 7.22 6.64
CA ALA A 179 1.34 6.71 6.70
C ALA A 179 1.59 5.74 7.87
N THR A 180 0.85 5.89 8.97
CA THR A 180 0.90 4.99 10.13
C THR A 180 -0.08 3.82 10.06
N GLY A 181 -0.89 3.70 8.99
CA GLY A 181 -1.89 2.64 8.83
C GLY A 181 -3.09 2.75 9.79
N ARG A 182 -3.37 3.95 10.32
CA ARG A 182 -4.47 4.23 11.26
C ARG A 182 -5.66 4.95 10.60
N LEU A 183 -5.62 5.11 9.29
CA LEU A 183 -6.74 5.65 8.53
C LEU A 183 -7.70 4.50 8.23
N ASN A 184 -8.83 4.43 8.95
CA ASN A 184 -9.94 3.52 8.67
C ASN A 184 -10.97 4.20 7.79
#